data_578dec1ae44bb13bbe71b7f68370e565
#
_entry.id   578dec1ae44bb13bbe71b7f68370e565
#
_cell.length_a   1.000
_cell.length_b   1.000
_cell.length_c   1.000
_cell.angle_alpha   90.00
_cell.angle_beta   90.00
_cell.angle_gamma   90.00
#
_symmetry.space_group_name_H-M   'P 1'
#
loop_
_entity.id
_entity.type
_entity.pdbx_description
1 polymer ?
#
loop_
_entity_poly.entity_id
_entity_poly.type
_entity_poly.pdbx_seq_one_letter_code
_entity_poly.pdbx_strand_id
1 'polypeptide(L)'
;MTAHTGNETSSLRIGTVTAVRGRRIEITVDVDKNDSSLIFQGEIISNVSIGSFLVIRRGYAHLVVQVEEEELIESNAWENSSYQRDVDRNTRILKTALLGEFETDTSVSPFQTRFISGSQTSPLIGNIAYLASPEQASKIYVSTSEPG
;
A
#
# COMPACT_ATOMS: atom_id res chain seq x y z
N MET A 1 -16.38 -12.75 -22.78
CA MET A 1 -16.00 -12.60 -22.17
C MET A 1 -15.03 -12.09 -21.76
N THR A 2 -14.62 -11.64 -21.36
CA THR A 2 -13.81 -10.96 -21.12
C THR A 2 -13.15 -10.94 -19.99
N ALA A 3 -12.65 -11.65 -19.63
CA ALA A 3 -12.05 -11.89 -18.54
C ALA A 3 -10.82 -11.28 -18.16
N HIS A 4 -10.41 -10.35 -18.71
CA HIS A 4 -9.18 -9.84 -18.39
C HIS A 4 -9.14 -8.93 -17.26
N THR A 5 -10.06 -8.96 -16.49
CA THR A 5 -10.05 -8.24 -15.27
C THR A 5 -9.08 -8.76 -14.24
N GLY A 6 -8.39 -9.82 -14.52
CA GLY A 6 -7.46 -10.41 -13.58
C GLY A 6 -6.38 -9.48 -13.06
N ASN A 7 -5.98 -8.50 -13.84
CA ASN A 7 -4.92 -7.63 -13.37
C ASN A 7 -5.33 -6.68 -12.27
N GLU A 8 -6.58 -6.29 -12.26
CA GLU A 8 -7.06 -5.41 -11.19
C GLU A 8 -7.30 -6.13 -9.90
N THR A 9 -7.65 -7.40 -9.99
CA THR A 9 -7.91 -8.21 -8.81
C THR A 9 -6.64 -8.78 -8.20
N SER A 10 -5.50 -8.58 -8.84
CA SER A 10 -4.26 -9.14 -8.35
C SER A 10 -3.56 -8.29 -7.30
N SER A 11 -4.10 -7.14 -6.94
CA SER A 11 -3.50 -6.27 -5.94
C SER A 11 -4.00 -6.61 -4.54
N LEU A 12 -3.07 -6.82 -3.62
CA LEU A 12 -3.41 -7.13 -2.23
C LEU A 12 -3.67 -5.86 -1.45
N ARG A 13 -4.90 -5.68 -1.01
CA ARG A 13 -5.27 -4.55 -0.17
C ARG A 13 -4.64 -4.70 1.21
N ILE A 14 -4.00 -3.63 1.69
CA ILE A 14 -3.35 -3.60 3.00
C ILE A 14 -4.15 -2.75 3.99
N GLY A 15 -4.61 -1.60 3.57
CA GLY A 15 -5.30 -0.71 4.49
C GLY A 15 -5.80 0.56 3.83
N THR A 16 -6.04 1.57 4.64
CA THR A 16 -6.68 2.81 4.23
C THR A 16 -5.87 4.00 4.74
N VAL A 17 -5.76 5.04 3.92
CA VAL A 17 -5.11 6.29 4.32
C VAL A 17 -5.96 6.96 5.40
N THR A 18 -5.37 7.22 6.55
CA THR A 18 -6.06 7.83 7.68
C THR A 18 -5.49 9.17 8.10
N ALA A 19 -4.28 9.53 7.64
CA ALA A 19 -3.73 10.86 7.86
C ALA A 19 -2.78 11.24 6.72
N VAL A 20 -2.79 12.50 6.37
CA VAL A 20 -1.88 13.06 5.35
C VAL A 20 -1.22 14.29 5.94
N ARG A 21 0.10 14.26 6.06
CA ARG A 21 0.89 15.35 6.63
C ARG A 21 2.04 15.68 5.69
N GLY A 22 1.74 16.46 4.66
CA GLY A 22 2.71 16.74 3.60
C GLY A 22 3.05 15.46 2.86
N ARG A 23 4.32 15.10 2.86
CA ARG A 23 4.76 13.86 2.22
C ARG A 23 4.68 12.64 3.13
N ARG A 24 4.26 12.82 4.36
CA ARG A 24 4.06 11.73 5.32
C ARG A 24 2.62 11.28 5.28
N ILE A 25 2.43 10.01 4.98
CA ILE A 25 1.12 9.41 4.80
C ILE A 25 0.97 8.29 5.83
N GLU A 26 -0.07 8.36 6.65
CA GLU A 26 -0.34 7.29 7.61
C GLU A 26 -1.43 6.39 7.06
N ILE A 27 -1.18 5.11 7.15
CA ILE A 27 -2.08 4.08 6.65
C ILE A 27 -2.45 3.18 7.81
N THR A 28 -3.74 3.03 8.07
CA THR A 28 -4.24 2.08 9.05
C THR A 28 -4.45 0.75 8.36
N VAL A 29 -3.77 -0.27 8.86
CA VAL A 29 -3.82 -1.60 8.27
C VAL A 29 -5.18 -2.24 8.59
N ASP A 30 -5.77 -2.94 7.61
CA ASP A 30 -7.00 -3.68 7.82
C ASP A 30 -6.79 -4.75 8.89
N VAL A 31 -7.79 -4.98 9.72
CA VAL A 31 -7.69 -5.90 10.86
C VAL A 31 -7.26 -7.30 10.42
N ASP A 32 -7.79 -7.78 9.32
CA ASP A 32 -7.47 -9.10 8.80
C ASP A 32 -6.06 -9.21 8.20
N LYS A 33 -5.30 -8.12 8.18
CA LYS A 33 -3.94 -8.09 7.67
C LYS A 33 -2.91 -7.90 8.77
N ASN A 34 -3.26 -8.20 10.03
CA ASN A 34 -2.32 -8.02 11.15
C ASN A 34 -1.37 -9.19 11.37
N ASP A 35 -1.56 -10.31 10.69
CA ASP A 35 -0.69 -11.47 10.83
C ASP A 35 0.67 -11.23 10.16
N SER A 36 1.68 -11.95 10.64
CA SER A 36 3.04 -11.82 10.10
C SER A 36 3.17 -12.31 8.66
N SER A 37 2.29 -13.21 8.26
CA SER A 37 2.26 -13.73 6.89
C SER A 37 0.85 -13.60 6.34
N LEU A 38 0.75 -13.35 5.05
CA LEU A 38 -0.52 -13.22 4.38
C LEU A 38 -0.62 -14.29 3.29
N ILE A 39 -1.83 -14.71 2.98
CA ILE A 39 -2.09 -15.61 1.86
C ILE A 39 -2.66 -14.77 0.72
N PHE A 40 -2.00 -14.84 -0.42
CA PHE A 40 -2.42 -14.09 -1.58
C PHE A 40 -2.25 -14.96 -2.82
N GLN A 41 -3.34 -15.21 -3.56
CA GLN A 41 -3.35 -16.03 -4.75
C GLN A 41 -2.76 -17.44 -4.50
N GLY A 42 -3.06 -18.00 -3.33
CA GLY A 42 -2.61 -19.36 -2.98
C GLY A 42 -1.18 -19.43 -2.45
N GLU A 43 -0.49 -18.33 -2.37
CA GLU A 43 0.88 -18.30 -1.86
C GLU A 43 0.96 -17.58 -0.52
N ILE A 44 1.88 -18.03 0.32
CA ILE A 44 2.16 -17.37 1.58
C ILE A 44 3.21 -16.31 1.31
N ILE A 45 2.88 -15.06 1.61
CA ILE A 45 3.82 -13.94 1.44
C ILE A 45 4.05 -13.26 2.78
N SER A 46 5.20 -12.60 2.90
CA SER A 46 5.48 -11.79 4.07
C SER A 46 4.57 -10.57 4.09
N ASN A 47 4.07 -10.24 5.27
CA ASN A 47 3.26 -9.03 5.42
C ASN A 47 4.14 -7.80 5.18
N VAL A 48 3.47 -6.68 4.94
CA VAL A 48 4.13 -5.40 4.76
C VAL A 48 4.94 -5.05 6.01
N SER A 49 6.11 -4.50 5.82
CA SER A 49 7.02 -4.13 6.89
C SER A 49 7.78 -2.87 6.52
N ILE A 50 8.66 -2.41 7.41
CA ILE A 50 9.50 -1.24 7.13
C ILE A 50 10.31 -1.50 5.88
N GLY A 51 10.29 -0.54 4.95
CA GLY A 51 10.93 -0.65 3.65
C GLY A 51 10.02 -1.11 2.52
N SER A 52 8.85 -1.66 2.84
CA SER A 52 7.89 -2.09 1.81
C SER A 52 7.33 -0.91 1.03
N PHE A 53 7.04 -1.15 -0.24
CA PHE A 53 6.35 -0.17 -1.08
C PHE A 53 4.87 -0.48 -1.15
N LEU A 54 4.05 0.56 -1.03
CA LEU A 54 2.61 0.46 -1.17
C LEU A 54 2.15 1.39 -2.29
N VAL A 55 1.07 1.01 -2.96
CA VAL A 55 0.47 1.82 -4.00
C VAL A 55 -0.89 2.29 -3.50
N ILE A 56 -1.09 3.61 -3.49
CA ILE A 56 -2.35 4.22 -3.07
C ILE A 56 -3.08 4.68 -4.31
N ARG A 57 -4.30 4.21 -4.47
CA ARG A 57 -5.12 4.61 -5.61
C ARG A 57 -5.94 5.84 -5.26
N ARG A 58 -5.75 6.90 -6.04
CA ARG A 58 -6.56 8.11 -5.97
C ARG A 58 -7.09 8.38 -7.37
N GLY A 59 -8.34 7.99 -7.63
CA GLY A 59 -8.89 8.06 -8.98
C GLY A 59 -8.02 7.25 -9.93
N TYR A 60 -7.51 7.89 -10.96
CA TYR A 60 -6.62 7.23 -11.92
C TYR A 60 -5.15 7.33 -11.51
N ALA A 61 -4.82 8.10 -10.48
CA ALA A 61 -3.45 8.23 -10.01
C ALA A 61 -3.08 7.05 -9.12
N HIS A 62 -1.90 6.50 -9.33
CA HIS A 62 -1.35 5.43 -8.51
C HIS A 62 -0.11 5.97 -7.81
N LEU A 63 -0.29 6.38 -6.56
CA LEU A 63 0.76 7.01 -5.77
C LEU A 63 1.57 5.96 -5.05
N VAL A 64 2.89 6.16 -4.97
CA VAL A 64 3.80 5.20 -4.34
C VAL A 64 4.33 5.77 -3.05
N VAL A 65 4.21 4.99 -1.99
CA VAL A 65 4.75 5.33 -0.67
C VAL A 65 5.64 4.20 -0.18
N GLN A 66 6.60 4.53 0.67
CA GLN A 66 7.46 3.55 1.32
C GLN A 66 7.25 3.61 2.83
N VAL A 67 7.11 2.45 3.45
CA VAL A 67 6.92 2.35 4.90
C VAL A 67 8.24 2.69 5.60
N GLU A 68 8.20 3.69 6.48
CA GLU A 68 9.36 4.12 7.25
C GLU A 68 9.25 3.78 8.72
N GLU A 69 8.03 3.79 9.26
CA GLU A 69 7.78 3.48 10.67
C GLU A 69 6.50 2.67 10.79
N GLU A 70 6.43 1.92 11.86
CA GLU A 70 5.27 1.10 12.15
C GLU A 70 4.93 1.24 13.62
N GLU A 71 3.64 1.37 13.91
CA GLU A 71 3.15 1.57 15.27
C GLU A 71 1.95 0.67 15.51
N LEU A 72 1.93 0.06 16.68
CA LEU A 72 0.80 -0.76 17.11
C LEU A 72 0.11 -0.07 18.27
N ILE A 73 -1.17 0.21 18.11
CA ILE A 73 -1.97 0.84 19.15
C ILE A 73 -2.93 -0.21 19.69
N GLU A 74 -2.81 -0.49 21.00
CA GLU A 74 -3.72 -1.40 21.67
C GLU A 74 -4.96 -0.63 22.12
N SER A 75 -6.13 -1.14 21.76
CA SER A 75 -7.35 -0.56 22.29
C SER A 75 -7.54 -1.04 23.74
N ASN A 76 -8.12 -0.16 24.58
CA ASN A 76 -8.37 -0.46 25.98
C ASN A 76 -9.34 -1.63 26.11
N ALA A 77 -8.82 -2.73 26.63
CA ALA A 77 -9.54 -3.99 26.67
C ALA A 77 -10.72 -3.99 27.62
N TRP A 78 -10.77 -3.10 28.58
CA TRP A 78 -11.89 -3.11 29.54
C TRP A 78 -13.13 -2.39 29.07
N GLU A 79 -13.03 -1.59 28.05
CA GLU A 79 -14.19 -0.94 27.46
C GLU A 79 -14.86 -1.82 26.44
N ASN A 80 -14.20 -2.89 26.04
CA ASN A 80 -14.70 -3.80 25.03
C ASN A 80 -15.12 -5.11 25.68
N SER A 81 -16.10 -5.75 25.10
CA SER A 81 -16.54 -7.03 25.63
C SER A 81 -15.41 -8.04 25.55
N SER A 82 -15.35 -8.95 26.51
CA SER A 82 -14.34 -9.98 26.59
C SER A 82 -14.37 -10.98 25.42
N TYR A 83 -15.23 -10.79 24.46
CA TYR A 83 -15.37 -11.67 23.32
C TYR A 83 -14.52 -11.27 22.12
N GLN A 84 -13.91 -10.09 22.15
CA GLN A 84 -13.03 -9.69 21.06
C GLN A 84 -11.72 -10.45 21.12
N ARG A 85 -11.29 -10.93 19.97
CA ARG A 85 -9.97 -11.59 19.87
C ARG A 85 -8.87 -10.56 20.09
N ASP A 86 -7.74 -11.00 20.62
CA ASP A 86 -6.59 -10.11 20.82
C ASP A 86 -6.15 -9.40 19.54
N VAL A 87 -6.25 -10.08 18.41
CA VAL A 87 -5.91 -9.53 17.10
C VAL A 87 -6.81 -8.35 16.76
N ASP A 88 -8.08 -8.40 17.15
CA ASP A 88 -9.06 -7.37 16.82
C ASP A 88 -8.92 -6.12 17.68
N ARG A 89 -8.12 -6.19 18.74
CA ARG A 89 -7.93 -5.07 19.66
C ARG A 89 -6.81 -4.14 19.25
N ASN A 90 -5.98 -4.59 18.34
CA ASN A 90 -4.79 -3.86 17.96
C ASN A 90 -4.99 -3.16 16.63
N THR A 91 -4.62 -1.89 16.59
CA THR A 91 -4.61 -1.12 15.36
C THR A 91 -3.16 -0.92 14.93
N ARG A 92 -2.83 -1.37 13.75
CA ARG A 92 -1.49 -1.23 13.19
C ARG A 92 -1.48 -0.05 12.24
N ILE A 93 -0.57 0.88 12.46
CA ILE A 93 -0.43 2.08 11.65
C ILE A 93 0.92 2.08 10.99
N LEU A 94 0.93 2.30 9.69
CA LEU A 94 2.15 2.43 8.91
C LEU A 94 2.36 3.91 8.63
N LYS A 95 3.53 4.41 8.99
CA LYS A 95 3.92 5.78 8.65
C LYS A 95 4.82 5.71 7.44
N THR A 96 4.39 6.32 6.37
CA THR A 96 5.03 6.17 5.07
C THR A 96 5.46 7.53 4.51
N ALA A 97 6.39 7.48 3.57
CA ALA A 97 6.81 8.65 2.82
C ALA A 97 6.34 8.52 1.38
N LEU A 98 5.76 9.60 0.85
CA LEU A 98 5.36 9.65 -0.55
C LEU A 98 6.59 9.77 -1.43
N LEU A 99 6.79 8.82 -2.33
CA LEU A 99 7.95 8.78 -3.22
C LEU A 99 7.67 9.33 -4.60
N GLY A 100 6.51 9.04 -5.15
CA GLY A 100 6.18 9.42 -6.51
C GLY A 100 4.90 8.73 -6.97
N GLU A 101 4.77 8.53 -8.25
CA GLU A 101 3.58 7.89 -8.81
C GLU A 101 3.93 7.08 -10.05
N PHE A 102 3.06 6.16 -10.41
CA PHE A 102 3.16 5.44 -11.67
C PHE A 102 2.42 6.22 -12.75
N GLU A 103 3.09 6.37 -13.89
CA GLU A 103 2.51 6.97 -15.07
C GLU A 103 2.41 5.91 -16.15
N THR A 104 1.27 5.85 -16.82
CA THR A 104 1.06 4.91 -17.91
C THR A 104 1.13 5.66 -19.23
N ASP A 105 2.04 5.24 -20.09
CA ASP A 105 2.15 5.80 -21.43
C ASP A 105 1.21 5.05 -22.34
N THR A 106 0.12 5.70 -22.74
CA THR A 106 -0.89 5.12 -23.61
C THR A 106 -0.62 5.36 -25.08
N SER A 107 0.47 6.09 -25.40
CA SER A 107 0.83 6.35 -26.79
C SER A 107 1.53 5.17 -27.45
N VAL A 108 2.02 4.21 -26.65
CA VAL A 108 2.68 3.01 -27.15
C VAL A 108 1.79 1.79 -26.94
N SER A 109 2.01 0.77 -27.75
CA SER A 109 1.25 -0.48 -27.64
C SER A 109 2.25 -1.63 -27.48
N PRO A 110 2.14 -2.46 -26.42
CA PRO A 110 1.22 -2.33 -25.29
C PRO A 110 1.55 -1.13 -24.41
N PHE A 111 0.59 -0.70 -23.59
CA PHE A 111 0.78 0.41 -22.67
C PHE A 111 1.95 0.13 -21.74
N GLN A 112 2.78 1.13 -21.51
CA GLN A 112 3.91 1.02 -20.61
C GLN A 112 3.70 1.87 -19.38
N THR A 113 4.01 1.30 -18.23
CA THR A 113 3.91 1.99 -16.95
C THR A 113 5.30 2.20 -16.41
N ARG A 114 5.57 3.42 -15.96
CA ARG A 114 6.86 3.76 -15.36
C ARG A 114 6.66 4.52 -14.07
N PHE A 115 7.65 4.44 -13.20
CA PHE A 115 7.64 5.18 -11.95
C PHE A 115 8.28 6.56 -12.15
N ILE A 116 7.58 7.59 -11.68
CA ILE A 116 8.06 8.98 -11.71
C ILE A 116 8.22 9.42 -10.26
N SER A 117 9.44 9.78 -9.86
CA SER A 117 9.68 10.27 -8.50
C SER A 117 9.18 11.70 -8.33
N GLY A 118 8.82 12.05 -7.11
CA GLY A 118 8.46 13.42 -6.79
C GLY A 118 7.06 13.84 -7.22
N SER A 119 6.07 13.00 -6.95
CA SER A 119 4.68 13.34 -7.27
C SER A 119 4.25 14.63 -6.57
N GLN A 120 3.49 15.45 -7.27
CA GLN A 120 2.85 16.62 -6.68
C GLN A 120 1.43 16.32 -6.23
N THR A 121 0.95 15.13 -6.48
CA THR A 121 -0.38 14.71 -6.08
C THR A 121 -0.28 14.02 -4.71
N SER A 122 -1.11 14.45 -3.77
CA SER A 122 -1.20 13.79 -2.46
C SER A 122 -2.38 12.84 -2.44
N PRO A 123 -2.31 11.76 -1.68
CA PRO A 123 -3.48 10.91 -1.47
C PRO A 123 -4.52 11.63 -0.61
N LEU A 124 -5.72 11.11 -0.63
CA LEU A 124 -6.81 11.59 0.21
C LEU A 124 -7.06 10.61 1.33
N ILE A 125 -7.50 11.12 2.47
CA ILE A 125 -7.98 10.26 3.56
C ILE A 125 -9.12 9.41 3.02
N GLY A 126 -9.06 8.10 3.28
CA GLY A 126 -10.02 7.14 2.76
C GLY A 126 -9.56 6.40 1.52
N ASN A 127 -8.50 6.86 0.86
CA ASN A 127 -7.94 6.11 -0.27
C ASN A 127 -7.37 4.78 0.22
N ILE A 128 -7.44 3.77 -0.64
CA ILE A 128 -7.01 2.43 -0.29
C ILE A 128 -5.57 2.21 -0.72
N ALA A 129 -4.79 1.58 0.16
CA ALA A 129 -3.40 1.23 -0.09
C ALA A 129 -3.28 -0.26 -0.37
N TYR A 130 -2.51 -0.60 -1.40
CA TYR A 130 -2.25 -1.96 -1.84
C TYR A 130 -0.76 -2.25 -1.77
N LEU A 131 -0.41 -3.50 -1.49
CA LEU A 131 0.99 -3.91 -1.54
C LEU A 131 1.48 -3.84 -2.98
N ALA A 132 2.64 -3.22 -3.20
CA ALA A 132 3.24 -3.18 -4.53
C ALA A 132 3.59 -4.59 -4.98
N SER A 133 3.26 -4.91 -6.24
CA SER A 133 3.64 -6.19 -6.81
C SER A 133 5.16 -6.25 -7.02
N PRO A 134 5.73 -7.45 -7.19
CA PRO A 134 7.17 -7.55 -7.50
C PRO A 134 7.56 -6.75 -8.74
N GLU A 135 6.68 -6.72 -9.75
CA GLU A 135 6.91 -5.95 -10.95
C GLU A 135 6.94 -4.44 -10.67
N GLN A 136 5.98 -3.96 -9.88
CA GLN A 136 5.94 -2.55 -9.48
C GLN A 136 7.16 -2.19 -8.63
N ALA A 137 7.52 -3.03 -7.67
CA ALA A 137 8.69 -2.79 -6.83
C ALA A 137 9.96 -2.71 -7.66
N SER A 138 10.10 -3.57 -8.66
CA SER A 138 11.23 -3.54 -9.57
C SER A 138 11.34 -2.20 -10.31
N LYS A 139 10.23 -1.69 -10.79
CA LYS A 139 10.22 -0.40 -11.48
C LYS A 139 10.63 0.75 -10.56
N ILE A 140 10.23 0.69 -9.30
CA ILE A 140 10.62 1.70 -8.31
C ILE A 140 12.13 1.64 -8.06
N TYR A 141 12.68 0.43 -7.85
CA TYR A 141 14.11 0.25 -7.61
C TYR A 141 14.96 0.73 -8.78
N VAL A 142 14.58 0.38 -10.00
CA VAL A 142 15.32 0.81 -11.18
C VAL A 142 15.38 2.33 -11.27
N SER A 143 14.25 2.98 -11.02
CA SER A 143 14.18 4.44 -11.07
C SER A 143 15.04 5.11 -9.99
N THR A 144 15.05 4.55 -8.78
CA THR A 144 15.78 5.15 -7.66
C THR A 144 17.26 4.84 -7.70
N SER A 145 17.70 3.82 -8.43
CA SER A 145 19.09 3.44 -8.51
C SER A 145 19.82 4.11 -9.69
N GLU A 146 19.12 4.71 -10.61
CA GLU A 146 19.75 5.44 -11.69
C GLU A 146 20.32 6.76 -11.19
N PRO A 147 21.59 7.04 -11.48
CA PRO A 147 22.16 8.32 -11.13
C PRO A 147 21.45 9.40 -11.94
N GLY A 148 20.88 10.27 -11.26
CA GLY A 148 19.97 11.26 -11.75
C GLY A 148 20.44 12.30 -12.68
#